data_486b116bfaf901f700f9cb5b14b7e139
#
_entry.id   486b116bfaf901f700f9cb5b14b7e139
#
_cell.length_a   1.000
_cell.length_b   1.000
_cell.length_c   1.000
_cell.angle_alpha   90.00
_cell.angle_beta   90.00
_cell.angle_gamma   90.00
#
_symmetry.space_group_name_H-M   'P 1'
#
loop_
_entity.id
_entity.type
_entity.pdbx_description
1 polymer ?
#
loop_
_entity_poly.entity_id
_entity_poly.type
_entity_poly.pdbx_seq_one_letter_code
_entity_poly.pdbx_strand_id
1 'polypeptide(L)'
;MSRLEQLGKFRERLIKKRDEVFETHRFSDEARLILSEHDIEPEETAQKEAIADVLAILDEKELEDIQAINRALARMKLGEYSSCEVCGKGIEVERLEAIPWTSVCSKHARTE
;
A
#
# COMPACT_ATOMS: atom_id res chain seq x y z
N MET A 1 21.79 -10.58 -4.26
CA MET A 1 21.23 -9.23 -4.32
C MET A 1 21.41 -8.49 -3.02
N SER A 2 21.74 -7.23 -3.10
CA SER A 2 21.79 -6.40 -1.89
C SER A 2 20.38 -6.18 -1.34
N ARG A 3 20.30 -5.83 -0.07
CA ARG A 3 19.05 -5.55 0.59
C ARG A 3 18.32 -4.36 -0.07
N LEU A 4 19.08 -3.35 -0.51
CA LEU A 4 18.54 -2.19 -1.19
C LEU A 4 17.93 -2.54 -2.56
N GLU A 5 18.58 -3.46 -3.28
CA GLU A 5 18.05 -3.92 -4.57
C GLU A 5 16.74 -4.67 -4.40
N GLN A 6 16.64 -5.50 -3.36
CA GLN A 6 15.40 -6.24 -3.05
C GLN A 6 14.27 -5.27 -2.71
N LEU A 7 14.56 -4.24 -1.89
CA LEU A 7 13.56 -3.22 -1.55
C LEU A 7 13.08 -2.48 -2.79
N GLY A 8 13.99 -2.15 -3.70
CA GLY A 8 13.65 -1.49 -4.96
C GLY A 8 12.69 -2.30 -5.80
N LYS A 9 12.91 -3.61 -5.88
CA LYS A 9 12.02 -4.51 -6.62
C LYS A 9 10.63 -4.58 -6.00
N PHE A 10 10.55 -4.72 -4.70
CA PHE A 10 9.26 -4.75 -4.00
C PHE A 10 8.51 -3.42 -4.17
N ARG A 11 9.24 -2.31 -4.09
CA ARG A 11 8.66 -0.99 -4.28
C ARG A 11 8.05 -0.86 -5.69
N GLU A 12 8.76 -1.29 -6.72
CA GLU A 12 8.26 -1.25 -8.08
C GLU A 12 7.01 -2.10 -8.25
N ARG A 13 6.99 -3.29 -7.66
CA ARG A 13 5.82 -4.17 -7.72
C ARG A 13 4.60 -3.55 -7.03
N LEU A 14 4.81 -2.90 -5.90
CA LEU A 14 3.73 -2.23 -5.16
C LEU A 14 3.14 -1.07 -5.97
N ILE A 15 4.00 -0.24 -6.53
CA ILE A 15 3.57 0.89 -7.35
C ILE A 15 2.84 0.41 -8.60
N LYS A 16 3.35 -0.63 -9.26
CA LYS A 16 2.72 -1.20 -10.44
C LYS A 16 1.32 -1.73 -10.13
N LYS A 17 1.18 -2.42 -9.02
CA LYS A 17 -0.11 -2.96 -8.60
C LYS A 17 -1.13 -1.84 -8.38
N ARG A 18 -0.71 -0.76 -7.72
CA ARG A 18 -1.56 0.40 -7.50
C ARG A 18 -1.94 1.09 -8.81
N ASP A 19 -0.97 1.24 -9.70
CA ASP A 19 -1.21 1.87 -11.00
C ASP A 19 -2.20 1.06 -11.84
N GLU A 20 -2.21 -0.26 -11.74
CA GLU A 20 -3.19 -1.10 -12.44
C GLU A 20 -4.61 -0.75 -12.03
N VAL A 21 -4.84 -0.49 -10.74
CA VAL A 21 -6.16 -0.07 -10.25
C VAL A 21 -6.51 1.30 -10.82
N PHE A 22 -5.55 2.23 -10.83
CA PHE A 22 -5.75 3.58 -11.38
C PHE A 22 -6.15 3.53 -12.86
N GLU A 23 -5.47 2.70 -13.64
CA GLU A 23 -5.76 2.54 -15.06
C GLU A 23 -7.12 1.91 -15.31
N THR A 24 -7.50 0.92 -14.51
CA THR A 24 -8.81 0.26 -14.62
C THR A 24 -9.94 1.27 -14.50
N HIS A 25 -9.83 2.22 -13.61
CA HIS A 25 -10.85 3.25 -13.39
C HIS A 25 -10.59 4.53 -14.18
N ARG A 26 -9.48 4.61 -14.91
CA ARG A 26 -9.08 5.80 -15.67
C ARG A 26 -9.03 7.05 -14.81
N PHE A 27 -8.48 6.91 -13.62
CA PHE A 27 -8.36 8.04 -12.70
C PHE A 27 -7.51 9.16 -13.27
N SER A 28 -7.93 10.39 -13.00
CA SER A 28 -7.17 11.59 -13.34
C SER A 28 -5.88 11.67 -12.51
N ASP A 29 -4.95 12.54 -12.93
CA ASP A 29 -3.72 12.76 -12.18
C ASP A 29 -4.00 13.23 -10.76
N GLU A 30 -5.04 14.07 -10.58
CA GLU A 30 -5.45 14.54 -9.25
C GLU A 30 -5.94 13.37 -8.39
N ALA A 31 -6.78 12.49 -8.95
CA ALA A 31 -7.28 11.32 -8.23
C ALA A 31 -6.14 10.38 -7.85
N ARG A 32 -5.18 10.16 -8.76
CA ARG A 32 -4.00 9.34 -8.48
C ARG A 32 -3.16 9.90 -7.34
N LEU A 33 -3.01 11.22 -7.31
CA LEU A 33 -2.26 11.88 -6.25
C LEU A 33 -2.93 11.68 -4.90
N ILE A 34 -4.25 11.86 -4.85
CA ILE A 34 -5.03 11.64 -3.62
C ILE A 34 -4.86 10.21 -3.12
N LEU A 35 -4.99 9.22 -4.02
CA LEU A 35 -4.91 7.81 -3.66
C LEU A 35 -3.49 7.33 -3.39
N SER A 36 -2.48 8.13 -3.73
CA SER A 36 -1.08 7.78 -3.49
C SER A 36 -0.59 8.19 -2.10
N GLU A 37 -1.36 8.97 -1.35
CA GLU A 37 -1.02 9.32 0.01
C GLU A 37 -1.34 8.15 0.93
N HIS A 38 -0.49 7.88 1.92
CA HIS A 38 -0.66 6.74 2.80
C HIS A 38 -1.81 6.90 3.79
N ASP A 39 -2.21 8.15 4.07
CA ASP A 39 -3.36 8.44 4.92
C ASP A 39 -4.52 8.93 4.05
N ILE A 40 -5.40 8.00 3.70
CA ILE A 40 -6.59 8.33 2.91
C ILE A 40 -7.77 8.54 3.87
N GLU A 41 -7.56 9.30 4.93
CA GLU A 41 -8.64 9.66 5.81
C GLU A 41 -9.16 11.03 5.40
N PRO A 42 -10.48 11.18 5.23
CA PRO A 42 -11.05 12.49 4.91
C PRO A 42 -10.91 13.39 6.13
N GLU A 43 -9.90 14.26 6.11
CA GLU A 43 -9.75 15.30 7.12
C GLU A 43 -10.69 16.45 6.80
N GLU A 44 -10.86 17.36 7.76
CA GLU A 44 -11.68 18.55 7.57
C GLU A 44 -10.99 19.56 6.66
N THR A 45 -10.78 19.18 5.40
CA THR A 45 -10.11 20.01 4.41
C THR A 45 -11.03 20.23 3.22
N ALA A 46 -10.66 21.19 2.38
CA ALA A 46 -11.38 21.45 1.14
C ALA A 46 -11.34 20.25 0.17
N GLN A 47 -10.46 19.28 0.42
CA GLN A 47 -10.33 18.08 -0.41
C GLN A 47 -11.23 16.93 0.02
N LYS A 48 -11.96 17.10 1.11
CA LYS A 48 -12.81 16.04 1.65
C LYS A 48 -13.81 15.48 0.64
N GLU A 49 -14.47 16.35 -0.11
CA GLU A 49 -15.43 15.92 -1.12
C GLU A 49 -14.75 15.21 -2.28
N ALA A 50 -13.60 15.72 -2.73
CA ALA A 50 -12.83 15.10 -3.80
C ALA A 50 -12.35 13.70 -3.39
N ILE A 51 -11.91 13.55 -2.15
CA ILE A 51 -11.50 12.25 -1.61
C ILE A 51 -12.69 11.29 -1.57
N ALA A 52 -13.83 11.76 -1.07
CA ALA A 52 -15.04 10.93 -0.99
C ALA A 52 -15.50 10.47 -2.37
N ASP A 53 -15.45 11.35 -3.37
CA ASP A 53 -15.83 11.01 -4.74
C ASP A 53 -14.93 9.94 -5.33
N VAL A 54 -13.62 10.05 -5.11
CA VAL A 54 -12.65 9.07 -5.59
C VAL A 54 -12.84 7.73 -4.89
N LEU A 55 -13.03 7.74 -3.57
CA LEU A 55 -13.23 6.53 -2.79
C LEU A 55 -14.53 5.81 -3.16
N ALA A 56 -15.55 6.56 -3.57
CA ALA A 56 -16.83 5.98 -3.98
C ALA A 56 -16.74 5.15 -5.27
N ILE A 57 -15.73 5.39 -6.09
CA ILE A 57 -15.52 4.65 -7.35
C ILE A 57 -14.90 3.28 -7.08
N LEU A 58 -14.08 3.17 -6.05
CA LEU A 58 -13.38 1.93 -5.71
C LEU A 58 -14.29 0.97 -4.96
N ASP A 59 -14.19 -0.32 -5.26
CA ASP A 59 -14.83 -1.30 -4.41
C ASP A 59 -14.00 -1.50 -3.13
N GLU A 60 -14.58 -2.22 -2.18
CA GLU A 60 -13.96 -2.42 -0.87
C GLU A 60 -12.59 -3.10 -0.98
N LYS A 61 -12.48 -4.10 -1.85
CA LYS A 61 -11.23 -4.83 -2.06
C LYS A 61 -10.15 -3.94 -2.65
N GLU A 62 -10.50 -3.14 -3.65
CA GLU A 62 -9.57 -2.21 -4.29
C GLU A 62 -9.07 -1.17 -3.30
N LEU A 63 -9.95 -0.63 -2.48
CA LEU A 63 -9.58 0.34 -1.46
C LEU A 63 -8.63 -0.27 -0.43
N GLU A 64 -8.93 -1.48 0.05
CA GLU A 64 -8.06 -2.18 0.97
C GLU A 64 -6.67 -2.42 0.38
N ASP A 65 -6.61 -2.82 -0.89
CA ASP A 65 -5.34 -3.05 -1.58
C ASP A 65 -4.52 -1.77 -1.68
N ILE A 66 -5.14 -0.67 -2.07
CA ILE A 66 -4.44 0.62 -2.18
C ILE A 66 -3.93 1.07 -0.81
N GLN A 67 -4.75 0.96 0.22
CA GLN A 67 -4.34 1.34 1.59
C GLN A 67 -3.18 0.48 2.08
N ALA A 68 -3.22 -0.82 1.82
CA ALA A 68 -2.14 -1.73 2.21
C ALA A 68 -0.85 -1.40 1.46
N ILE A 69 -0.94 -1.10 0.16
CA ILE A 69 0.20 -0.72 -0.65
C ILE A 69 0.82 0.59 -0.14
N ASN A 70 -0.01 1.60 0.11
CA ASN A 70 0.46 2.89 0.61
C ASN A 70 1.14 2.74 1.97
N ARG A 71 0.60 1.90 2.84
CA ARG A 71 1.19 1.61 4.15
C ARG A 71 2.54 0.93 3.99
N ALA A 72 2.65 -0.04 3.07
CA ALA A 72 3.91 -0.72 2.81
C ALA A 72 4.97 0.25 2.29
N LEU A 73 4.59 1.15 1.38
CA LEU A 73 5.50 2.17 0.86
C LEU A 73 5.98 3.11 1.95
N ALA A 74 5.09 3.52 2.86
CA ALA A 74 5.44 4.35 4.00
C ALA A 74 6.41 3.63 4.94
N ARG A 75 6.19 2.34 5.19
CA ARG A 75 7.05 1.53 6.04
C ARG A 75 8.45 1.36 5.42
N MET A 76 8.55 1.32 4.09
CA MET A 76 9.85 1.31 3.42
C MET A 76 10.64 2.57 3.73
N LYS A 77 10.00 3.73 3.73
CA LYS A 77 10.65 4.99 4.06
C LYS A 77 11.16 5.03 5.50
N LEU A 78 10.45 4.33 6.40
CA LEU A 78 10.82 4.27 7.82
C LEU A 78 11.81 3.14 8.13
N GLY A 79 12.15 2.31 7.13
CA GLY A 79 13.02 1.17 7.36
C GLY A 79 12.35 -0.01 8.06
N GLU A 80 11.03 -0.07 8.06
CA GLU A 80 10.25 -1.07 8.79
C GLU A 80 9.55 -2.08 7.88
N TYR A 81 9.76 -2.00 6.59
CA TYR A 81 9.01 -2.81 5.61
C TYR A 81 9.08 -4.32 5.87
N SER A 82 10.24 -4.84 6.24
CA SER A 82 10.44 -6.27 6.42
C SER A 82 10.20 -6.76 7.86
N SER A 83 9.69 -5.89 8.72
CA SER A 83 9.42 -6.23 10.12
C SER A 83 7.93 -6.40 10.34
N CYS A 84 7.54 -7.46 11.04
CA CYS A 84 6.14 -7.71 11.40
C CYS A 84 5.66 -6.64 12.39
N GLU A 85 4.55 -5.96 12.10
CA GLU A 85 4.04 -4.93 12.99
C GLU A 85 3.43 -5.49 14.29
N VAL A 86 3.17 -6.79 14.35
CA VAL A 86 2.64 -7.43 15.56
C VAL A 86 3.74 -7.88 16.51
N CYS A 87 4.77 -8.59 16.01
CA CYS A 87 5.80 -9.16 16.87
C CYS A 87 7.19 -8.55 16.69
N GLY A 88 7.38 -7.68 15.71
CA GLY A 88 8.68 -7.03 15.46
C GLY A 88 9.72 -7.90 14.80
N LYS A 89 9.46 -9.18 14.59
CA LYS A 89 10.39 -10.09 13.92
C LYS A 89 10.33 -9.91 12.42
N GLY A 90 11.37 -10.40 11.72
CA GLY A 90 11.41 -10.30 10.27
C GLY A 90 10.29 -11.08 9.60
N ILE A 91 9.75 -10.50 8.52
CA ILE A 91 8.79 -11.20 7.67
C ILE A 91 9.57 -12.05 6.69
N GLU A 92 9.13 -13.28 6.46
CA GLU A 92 9.80 -14.21 5.55
C GLU A 92 9.83 -13.63 4.13
N VAL A 93 10.98 -13.77 3.45
CA VAL A 93 11.14 -13.25 2.08
C VAL A 93 10.11 -13.86 1.13
N GLU A 94 9.84 -15.14 1.28
CA GLU A 94 8.85 -15.84 0.47
C GLU A 94 7.46 -15.23 0.63
N ARG A 95 7.14 -14.81 1.84
CA ARG A 95 5.86 -14.16 2.10
C ARG A 95 5.80 -12.77 1.46
N LEU A 96 6.89 -12.01 1.53
CA LEU A 96 6.98 -10.70 0.88
C LEU A 96 6.89 -10.82 -0.64
N GLU A 97 7.47 -11.89 -1.20
CA GLU A 97 7.38 -12.13 -2.64
C GLU A 97 5.95 -12.46 -3.08
N ALA A 98 5.22 -13.20 -2.25
CA ALA A 98 3.83 -13.56 -2.55
C ALA A 98 2.87 -12.40 -2.27
N ILE A 99 3.09 -11.67 -1.19
CA ILE A 99 2.22 -10.58 -0.75
C ILE A 99 3.09 -9.37 -0.39
N PRO A 100 3.55 -8.57 -1.39
CA PRO A 100 4.46 -7.46 -1.12
C PRO A 100 3.90 -6.38 -0.18
N TRP A 101 2.58 -6.29 -0.06
CA TRP A 101 1.94 -5.31 0.82
C TRP A 101 1.66 -5.85 2.23
N THR A 102 2.15 -7.05 2.56
CA THR A 102 1.91 -7.59 3.90
C THR A 102 2.68 -6.78 4.97
N SER A 103 2.08 -6.64 6.13
CA SER A 103 2.70 -5.99 7.28
C SER A 103 2.94 -6.97 8.43
N VAL A 104 2.63 -8.25 8.24
CA VAL A 104 2.72 -9.26 9.29
C VAL A 104 3.41 -10.52 8.78
N CYS A 105 4.07 -11.23 9.70
CA CYS A 105 4.69 -12.52 9.39
C CYS A 105 3.62 -13.61 9.30
N SER A 106 4.02 -14.80 8.86
CA SER A 106 3.09 -15.93 8.69
C SER A 106 2.36 -16.32 9.97
N LYS A 107 2.99 -16.12 11.13
CA LYS A 107 2.37 -16.41 12.43
C LYS A 107 1.21 -15.47 12.74
N HIS A 108 1.20 -14.28 12.17
CA HIS A 108 0.19 -13.27 12.44
C HIS A 108 -0.68 -12.96 11.22
N ALA A 109 -0.67 -13.84 10.23
CA ALA A 109 -1.41 -13.65 8.98
C ALA A 109 -2.92 -13.45 9.18
N ARG A 110 -3.48 -13.95 10.27
CA ARG A 110 -4.91 -13.82 10.57
C ARG A 110 -5.34 -12.40 10.91
N THR A 111 -4.36 -11.50 11.16
CA THR A 111 -4.68 -10.10 11.48
C THR A 111 -4.82 -9.23 10.24
N GLU A 112 -4.57 -9.77 9.08
CA GLU A 112 -4.72 -9.07 7.80
C GLU A 112 -6.15 -8.97 7.34
#